data_ff0b610afdfa3e23dc2aec008a16a878
#
_entry.id   ff0b610afdfa3e23dc2aec008a16a878
#
_cell.length_a   1.000
_cell.length_b   1.000
_cell.length_c   1.000
_cell.angle_alpha   90.00
_cell.angle_beta   90.00
_cell.angle_gamma   90.00
#
_symmetry.space_group_name_H-M   'P 1'
#
loop_
_entity.id
_entity.type
_entity.pdbx_description
1 polymer ?
#
loop_
_entity_poly.entity_id
_entity_poly.type
_entity_poly.pdbx_seq_one_letter_code
_entity_poly.pdbx_strand_id
1 'polypeptide(L)'
;MSNPITDFDVNNLDPFQALVWQYEMGVDEAIADEPLDRFKASESLTRNAANRPGFAPQSPTGARRGPAQAARPAALAGAGPAPVPPGADGGFLLSDTPHEARQSARDAAAAASNLDELKAAIEKFEGCALKKSASNTVFGTGNVEAKLVLVGEAPGAEEDRQGLPFVGPSGKLLDAMLRSIGLAREEVYITNILPWRPPGNRQPTTAEVAVCEPFVRRHLELIGPRVVVCLGGSSAKTLMEEDRGITRLRGTWKELG
;
A
#
# COMPACT_ATOMS: atom_id res chain seq x y z
N MET A 1 -35.43 -12.67 -17.12
CA MET A 1 -34.85 -13.01 -15.81
C MET A 1 -34.51 -11.71 -15.13
N SER A 2 -35.28 -11.34 -14.10
CA SER A 2 -35.20 -10.04 -13.43
C SER A 2 -33.93 -9.97 -12.62
N ASN A 3 -33.19 -8.87 -12.75
CA ASN A 3 -31.95 -8.59 -12.01
C ASN A 3 -32.32 -8.34 -10.53
N PRO A 4 -31.82 -9.11 -9.54
CA PRO A 4 -32.25 -9.02 -8.14
C PRO A 4 -31.74 -7.80 -7.36
N ILE A 5 -31.04 -6.84 -8.01
CA ILE A 5 -30.38 -5.70 -7.35
C ILE A 5 -31.14 -4.39 -7.54
N THR A 6 -32.23 -4.33 -8.34
CA THR A 6 -32.91 -3.07 -8.64
C THR A 6 -34.02 -2.68 -7.66
N ASP A 7 -34.30 -3.48 -6.62
CA ASP A 7 -35.37 -3.23 -5.65
C ASP A 7 -34.89 -3.14 -4.20
N PHE A 8 -33.66 -2.65 -3.99
CA PHE A 8 -33.13 -2.42 -2.63
C PHE A 8 -33.55 -1.03 -2.14
N ASP A 9 -34.71 -0.99 -1.46
CA ASP A 9 -35.20 0.24 -0.84
C ASP A 9 -34.52 0.46 0.51
N VAL A 10 -33.49 1.32 0.51
CA VAL A 10 -32.74 1.70 1.72
C VAL A 10 -33.64 2.34 2.81
N ASN A 11 -34.82 2.84 2.45
CA ASN A 11 -35.74 3.47 3.41
C ASN A 11 -36.63 2.44 4.14
N ASN A 12 -36.56 1.17 3.77
CA ASN A 12 -37.43 0.12 4.34
C ASN A 12 -36.63 -1.00 5.05
N LEU A 13 -35.34 -0.72 5.38
CA LEU A 13 -34.52 -1.64 6.16
C LEU A 13 -34.90 -1.58 7.63
N ASP A 14 -35.01 -2.75 8.29
CA ASP A 14 -35.04 -2.76 9.75
C ASP A 14 -33.68 -2.26 10.30
N PRO A 15 -33.64 -1.76 11.55
CA PRO A 15 -32.42 -1.16 12.12
C PRO A 15 -31.21 -2.12 12.13
N PHE A 16 -31.43 -3.42 12.25
CA PHE A 16 -30.35 -4.40 12.23
C PHE A 16 -29.82 -4.63 10.82
N GLN A 17 -30.68 -4.73 9.83
CA GLN A 17 -30.30 -4.83 8.42
C GLN A 17 -29.56 -3.57 7.96
N ALA A 18 -30.00 -2.38 8.39
CA ALA A 18 -29.31 -1.13 8.11
C ALA A 18 -27.89 -1.11 8.71
N LEU A 19 -27.72 -1.60 9.94
CA LEU A 19 -26.43 -1.70 10.60
C LEU A 19 -25.49 -2.70 9.90
N VAL A 20 -26.01 -3.88 9.52
CA VAL A 20 -25.28 -4.89 8.74
C VAL A 20 -24.83 -4.31 7.41
N TRP A 21 -25.73 -3.62 6.71
CA TRP A 21 -25.41 -2.98 5.44
C TRP A 21 -24.31 -1.91 5.60
N GLN A 22 -24.40 -1.06 6.63
CA GLN A 22 -23.37 -0.06 6.93
C GLN A 22 -22.02 -0.72 7.22
N TYR A 23 -22.00 -1.79 8.01
CA TYR A 23 -20.79 -2.54 8.33
C TYR A 23 -20.18 -3.20 7.07
N GLU A 24 -20.99 -3.80 6.21
CA GLU A 24 -20.54 -4.39 4.94
C GLU A 24 -20.03 -3.34 3.95
N MET A 25 -20.54 -2.10 4.03
CA MET A 25 -20.07 -0.96 3.26
C MET A 25 -18.82 -0.31 3.85
N GLY A 26 -18.26 -0.86 4.94
CA GLY A 26 -17.02 -0.42 5.56
C GLY A 26 -17.17 0.77 6.51
N VAL A 27 -18.39 1.04 7.00
CA VAL A 27 -18.63 2.03 8.05
C VAL A 27 -18.23 1.40 9.38
N ASP A 28 -17.10 1.82 9.91
CA ASP A 28 -16.55 1.36 11.20
C ASP A 28 -16.78 2.35 12.35
N GLU A 29 -17.31 3.53 12.04
CA GLU A 29 -17.62 4.56 13.05
C GLU A 29 -19.04 5.12 12.81
N ALA A 30 -19.79 5.27 13.92
CA ALA A 30 -21.05 6.02 13.91
C ALA A 30 -20.73 7.53 13.84
N ILE A 31 -21.15 8.20 12.77
CA ILE A 31 -21.03 9.65 12.61
C ILE A 31 -22.33 10.27 13.08
N ALA A 32 -22.27 11.09 14.15
CA ALA A 32 -23.39 11.88 14.61
C ALA A 32 -23.59 13.11 13.70
N ASP A 33 -24.82 13.65 13.66
CA ASP A 33 -25.16 14.85 12.87
C ASP A 33 -24.40 16.11 13.32
N GLU A 34 -23.89 16.11 14.56
CA GLU A 34 -23.02 17.16 15.07
C GLU A 34 -21.59 16.65 15.32
N PRO A 35 -20.55 17.48 15.09
CA PRO A 35 -19.17 17.10 15.32
C PRO A 35 -18.92 16.76 16.79
N LEU A 36 -18.48 15.55 17.07
CA LEU A 36 -18.15 15.11 18.42
C LEU A 36 -16.75 15.61 18.80
N ASP A 37 -16.65 16.43 19.85
CA ASP A 37 -15.37 16.77 20.47
C ASP A 37 -14.83 15.55 21.23
N ARG A 38 -13.98 14.77 20.55
CA ARG A 38 -13.43 13.52 21.09
C ARG A 38 -12.56 13.73 22.33
N PHE A 39 -12.00 14.92 22.54
CA PHE A 39 -11.24 15.24 23.75
C PHE A 39 -12.18 15.34 24.95
N LYS A 40 -13.30 16.05 24.82
CA LYS A 40 -14.32 16.14 25.88
C LYS A 40 -15.03 14.80 26.10
N ALA A 41 -15.28 14.03 25.05
CA ALA A 41 -15.88 12.72 25.16
C ALA A 41 -15.00 11.73 25.92
N SER A 42 -13.68 11.73 25.70
CA SER A 42 -12.73 10.87 26.42
C SER A 42 -12.61 11.25 27.91
N GLU A 43 -12.69 12.55 28.26
CA GLU A 43 -12.73 12.99 29.65
C GLU A 43 -14.00 12.53 30.39
N SER A 44 -15.15 12.53 29.71
CA SER A 44 -16.41 12.04 30.28
C SER A 44 -16.42 10.53 30.48
N LEU A 45 -15.81 9.77 29.57
CA LEU A 45 -15.65 8.31 29.71
C LEU A 45 -14.73 7.94 30.86
N THR A 46 -13.65 8.70 31.10
CA THR A 46 -12.73 8.49 32.21
C THR A 46 -13.39 8.79 33.56
N ARG A 47 -14.22 9.85 33.64
CA ARG A 47 -15.01 10.19 34.81
C ARG A 47 -16.09 9.15 35.12
N ASN A 48 -16.76 8.62 34.10
CA ASN A 48 -17.78 7.59 34.26
C ASN A 48 -17.20 6.22 34.66
N ALA A 49 -15.97 5.91 34.18
CA ALA A 49 -15.26 4.71 34.61
C ALA A 49 -14.84 4.76 36.08
N ALA A 50 -14.47 5.94 36.61
CA ALA A 50 -14.12 6.13 38.01
C ALA A 50 -15.34 6.04 38.96
N ASN A 51 -16.56 6.27 38.47
CA ASN A 51 -17.81 6.24 39.23
C ASN A 51 -18.61 4.93 39.14
N ARG A 52 -18.08 3.88 38.48
CA ARG A 52 -18.71 2.55 38.50
C ARG A 52 -18.41 1.85 39.82
N PRO A 53 -19.40 1.54 40.65
CA PRO A 53 -19.18 0.76 41.87
C PRO A 53 -18.81 -0.67 41.47
N GLY A 54 -17.60 -1.09 41.77
CA GLY A 54 -17.14 -2.46 41.61
C GLY A 54 -15.86 -2.66 40.73
N PHE A 55 -15.27 -1.61 40.17
CA PHE A 55 -13.99 -1.70 39.47
C PHE A 55 -12.90 -0.94 40.25
N ALA A 56 -12.35 -1.61 41.28
CA ALA A 56 -11.09 -1.16 41.87
C ALA A 56 -9.95 -1.54 40.90
N PRO A 57 -9.06 -0.60 40.50
CA PRO A 57 -7.87 -0.97 39.78
C PRO A 57 -6.99 -1.83 40.69
N GLN A 58 -6.82 -3.09 40.29
CA GLN A 58 -5.82 -3.95 40.94
C GLN A 58 -4.45 -3.44 40.53
N SER A 59 -3.79 -2.74 41.44
CA SER A 59 -2.36 -2.47 41.37
C SER A 59 -1.60 -3.79 41.41
N PRO A 60 -0.62 -4.05 40.55
CA PRO A 60 0.23 -5.20 40.69
C PRO A 60 1.21 -4.97 41.85
N THR A 61 0.80 -5.39 43.05
CA THR A 61 1.70 -5.55 44.19
C THR A 61 2.49 -6.85 43.99
N GLY A 62 3.73 -6.71 43.61
CA GLY A 62 4.67 -7.81 43.43
C GLY A 62 6.09 -7.32 43.41
N ALA A 63 6.46 -6.46 44.35
CA ALA A 63 7.86 -6.12 44.57
C ALA A 63 8.60 -7.32 45.19
N ARG A 64 9.24 -8.13 44.38
CA ARG A 64 10.34 -8.99 44.81
C ARG A 64 11.60 -8.16 44.90
N ARG A 65 12.05 -7.92 46.14
CA ARG A 65 13.40 -7.45 46.42
C ARG A 65 14.42 -8.47 45.88
N GLY A 66 15.25 -8.06 44.93
CA GLY A 66 16.46 -8.75 44.54
C GLY A 66 17.67 -8.00 45.15
N PRO A 67 18.75 -8.68 45.43
CA PRO A 67 19.86 -8.10 46.21
C PRO A 67 20.91 -7.43 45.29
N ALA A 68 21.52 -6.40 45.91
CA ALA A 68 22.89 -5.87 45.72
C ALA A 68 23.45 -5.60 44.31
N GLN A 69 23.70 -4.33 44.13
CA GLN A 69 24.67 -3.76 43.19
C GLN A 69 25.97 -4.57 43.17
N ALA A 70 26.36 -5.06 42.01
CA ALA A 70 27.74 -5.41 41.71
C ALA A 70 28.24 -4.41 40.65
N ALA A 71 29.43 -3.95 40.91
CA ALA A 71 30.17 -2.88 40.25
C ALA A 71 30.27 -3.01 38.72
N ARG A 72 30.17 -1.89 38.03
CA ARG A 72 30.57 -1.71 36.61
C ARG A 72 32.09 -1.94 36.51
N PRO A 73 32.61 -2.78 35.63
CA PRO A 73 33.95 -2.67 35.15
C PRO A 73 34.09 -1.58 34.09
N ALA A 74 35.21 -0.90 34.14
CA ALA A 74 35.61 0.22 33.32
C ALA A 74 35.71 -0.14 31.84
N ALA A 75 35.62 0.91 31.02
CA ALA A 75 35.82 0.98 29.60
C ALA A 75 37.03 0.17 29.10
N LEU A 76 36.78 -0.66 28.09
CA LEU A 76 37.81 -1.07 27.12
C LEU A 76 37.51 -0.36 25.82
N ALA A 77 38.35 0.60 25.52
CA ALA A 77 38.47 1.26 24.24
C ALA A 77 39.03 0.28 23.21
N GLY A 78 38.53 0.31 21.99
CA GLY A 78 39.28 0.00 20.80
C GLY A 78 39.32 -1.47 20.36
N ALA A 79 38.42 -1.88 19.51
CA ALA A 79 38.70 -2.83 18.43
C ALA A 79 37.94 -2.35 17.18
N GLY A 80 38.68 -1.81 16.25
CA GLY A 80 38.17 -1.52 14.90
C GLY A 80 37.80 -2.80 14.18
N PRO A 81 36.98 -2.74 13.10
CA PRO A 81 36.59 -3.92 12.36
C PRO A 81 37.80 -4.63 11.78
N ALA A 82 37.90 -5.92 12.01
CA ALA A 82 38.94 -6.77 11.43
C ALA A 82 38.93 -6.70 9.90
N PRO A 83 40.08 -6.72 9.22
CA PRO A 83 40.14 -6.74 7.77
C PRO A 83 39.60 -8.07 7.24
N VAL A 84 38.66 -7.96 6.31
CA VAL A 84 38.12 -9.11 5.53
C VAL A 84 39.25 -9.59 4.60
N PRO A 85 39.58 -10.90 4.56
CA PRO A 85 40.60 -11.40 3.65
C PRO A 85 40.15 -11.24 2.19
N PRO A 86 41.07 -10.84 1.27
CA PRO A 86 40.77 -10.85 -0.16
C PRO A 86 40.89 -12.28 -0.69
N GLY A 87 39.83 -12.78 -1.27
CA GLY A 87 39.88 -14.03 -2.03
C GLY A 87 38.68 -14.93 -1.86
N ALA A 88 37.60 -14.64 -2.53
CA ALA A 88 36.70 -15.64 -3.09
C ALA A 88 36.07 -14.98 -4.33
N ASP A 89 36.71 -15.24 -5.47
CA ASP A 89 36.17 -14.95 -6.80
C ASP A 89 34.93 -15.83 -7.05
N GLY A 90 33.81 -15.38 -6.56
CA GLY A 90 32.49 -15.80 -6.97
C GLY A 90 31.83 -14.56 -7.55
N GLY A 91 31.98 -14.35 -8.85
CA GLY A 91 31.47 -13.19 -9.57
C GLY A 91 29.97 -13.04 -9.42
N PHE A 92 29.57 -12.32 -8.39
CA PHE A 92 28.23 -11.79 -8.25
C PHE A 92 28.31 -10.32 -8.74
N LEU A 93 28.05 -10.15 -10.01
CA LEU A 93 27.91 -8.82 -10.62
C LEU A 93 26.70 -8.13 -10.01
N LEU A 94 26.82 -7.63 -8.80
CA LEU A 94 25.97 -6.60 -8.22
C LEU A 94 26.66 -5.25 -8.48
N SER A 95 26.68 -4.81 -9.70
CA SER A 95 27.27 -3.55 -10.12
C SER A 95 26.26 -2.62 -10.77
N ASP A 96 25.02 -2.62 -10.28
CA ASP A 96 24.16 -1.51 -10.64
C ASP A 96 23.97 -0.64 -9.41
N THR A 97 24.57 0.52 -9.40
CA THR A 97 24.17 1.58 -8.48
C THR A 97 22.68 1.85 -8.70
N PRO A 98 21.94 2.35 -7.72
CA PRO A 98 20.52 2.71 -7.91
C PRO A 98 20.27 3.61 -9.13
N HIS A 99 21.26 4.39 -9.52
CA HIS A 99 21.21 5.23 -10.71
C HIS A 99 21.28 4.41 -12.00
N GLU A 100 22.18 3.44 -12.09
CA GLU A 100 22.34 2.55 -13.26
C GLU A 100 21.10 1.66 -13.41
N ALA A 101 20.58 1.10 -12.31
CA ALA A 101 19.36 0.32 -12.32
C ALA A 101 18.16 1.15 -12.82
N ARG A 102 18.03 2.41 -12.39
CA ARG A 102 16.99 3.32 -12.87
C ARG A 102 17.16 3.64 -14.36
N GLN A 103 18.38 3.85 -14.83
CA GLN A 103 18.64 4.11 -16.26
C GLN A 103 18.30 2.87 -17.09
N SER A 104 18.74 1.68 -16.67
CA SER A 104 18.39 0.41 -17.32
C SER A 104 16.87 0.17 -17.37
N ALA A 105 16.14 0.52 -16.29
CA ALA A 105 14.69 0.46 -16.29
C ALA A 105 14.04 1.42 -17.31
N ARG A 106 14.58 2.65 -17.43
CA ARG A 106 14.12 3.62 -18.44
C ARG A 106 14.32 3.11 -19.87
N ASP A 107 15.51 2.58 -20.14
CA ASP A 107 15.84 2.06 -21.46
C ASP A 107 14.95 0.86 -21.81
N ALA A 108 14.75 -0.06 -20.86
CA ALA A 108 13.88 -1.22 -21.02
C ALA A 108 12.40 -0.82 -21.20
N ALA A 109 11.92 0.16 -20.45
CA ALA A 109 10.56 0.68 -20.58
C ALA A 109 10.34 1.39 -21.92
N ALA A 110 11.28 2.24 -22.34
CA ALA A 110 11.20 2.99 -23.58
C ALA A 110 11.23 2.09 -24.83
N ALA A 111 11.93 0.95 -24.75
CA ALA A 111 11.99 -0.02 -25.85
C ALA A 111 10.67 -0.75 -26.11
N ALA A 112 9.78 -0.81 -25.11
CA ALA A 112 8.50 -1.50 -25.24
C ALA A 112 7.49 -0.65 -26.04
N SER A 113 6.92 -1.22 -27.09
CA SER A 113 5.95 -0.57 -27.99
C SER A 113 4.50 -0.91 -27.65
N ASN A 114 4.28 -1.91 -26.81
CA ASN A 114 2.97 -2.38 -26.34
C ASN A 114 3.07 -2.99 -24.92
N LEU A 115 1.91 -3.31 -24.33
CA LEU A 115 1.85 -3.83 -22.98
C LEU A 115 2.50 -5.21 -22.81
N ASP A 116 2.45 -6.07 -23.83
CA ASP A 116 3.06 -7.41 -23.75
C ASP A 116 4.59 -7.30 -23.74
N GLU A 117 5.15 -6.42 -24.57
CA GLU A 117 6.58 -6.12 -24.58
C GLU A 117 7.02 -5.49 -23.26
N LEU A 118 6.22 -4.56 -22.70
CA LEU A 118 6.49 -3.94 -21.40
C LEU A 118 6.47 -4.99 -20.28
N LYS A 119 5.50 -5.89 -20.27
CA LYS A 119 5.43 -6.99 -19.33
C LYS A 119 6.66 -7.88 -19.42
N ALA A 120 7.04 -8.29 -20.63
CA ALA A 120 8.24 -9.10 -20.85
C ALA A 120 9.52 -8.37 -20.41
N ALA A 121 9.60 -7.05 -20.62
CA ALA A 121 10.73 -6.24 -20.15
C ALA A 121 10.82 -6.21 -18.63
N ILE A 122 9.70 -6.01 -17.93
CA ILE A 122 9.63 -6.08 -16.45
C ILE A 122 10.03 -7.46 -15.95
N GLU A 123 9.50 -8.54 -16.54
CA GLU A 123 9.82 -9.91 -16.16
C GLU A 123 11.29 -10.27 -16.37
N LYS A 124 11.97 -9.66 -17.33
CA LYS A 124 13.41 -9.83 -17.56
C LYS A 124 14.30 -8.93 -16.70
N PHE A 125 13.74 -7.84 -16.17
CA PHE A 125 14.50 -6.82 -15.45
C PHE A 125 15.04 -7.34 -14.11
N GLU A 126 16.34 -7.21 -13.87
CA GLU A 126 17.02 -7.71 -12.65
C GLU A 126 17.49 -6.59 -11.71
N GLY A 127 17.32 -5.33 -12.08
CA GLY A 127 17.81 -4.17 -11.31
C GLY A 127 17.01 -3.83 -10.05
N CYS A 128 15.94 -4.59 -9.70
CA CYS A 128 15.17 -4.40 -8.48
C CYS A 128 15.24 -5.63 -7.56
N ALA A 129 15.74 -5.44 -6.35
CA ALA A 129 15.88 -6.53 -5.37
C ALA A 129 14.54 -7.17 -4.97
N LEU A 130 13.42 -6.44 -5.07
CA LEU A 130 12.09 -6.96 -4.75
C LEU A 130 11.70 -8.14 -5.61
N LYS A 131 12.15 -8.18 -6.87
CA LYS A 131 11.89 -9.29 -7.79
C LYS A 131 12.36 -10.64 -7.22
N LYS A 132 13.50 -10.65 -6.52
CA LYS A 132 14.07 -11.88 -5.93
C LYS A 132 13.26 -12.44 -4.77
N SER A 133 12.49 -11.61 -4.11
CA SER A 133 11.67 -11.98 -2.95
C SER A 133 10.19 -12.17 -3.26
N ALA A 134 9.72 -11.68 -4.40
CA ALA A 134 8.35 -11.85 -4.86
C ALA A 134 8.17 -13.20 -5.55
N SER A 135 6.98 -13.79 -5.42
CA SER A 135 6.61 -15.05 -6.08
C SER A 135 6.19 -14.83 -7.53
N ASN A 136 5.53 -13.71 -7.79
CA ASN A 136 5.04 -13.34 -9.12
C ASN A 136 5.28 -11.86 -9.43
N THR A 137 5.36 -11.57 -10.74
CA THR A 137 5.24 -10.20 -11.24
C THR A 137 3.76 -9.83 -11.35
N VAL A 138 3.33 -8.81 -10.63
CA VAL A 138 1.97 -8.27 -10.66
C VAL A 138 1.94 -7.09 -11.63
N PHE A 139 1.56 -7.34 -12.88
CA PHE A 139 1.64 -6.35 -13.96
C PHE A 139 0.45 -5.40 -13.98
N GLY A 140 -0.74 -5.93 -14.17
CA GLY A 140 -1.98 -5.16 -14.26
C GLY A 140 -3.14 -6.06 -14.65
N THR A 141 -4.37 -5.52 -14.56
CA THR A 141 -5.60 -6.22 -14.95
C THR A 141 -6.69 -5.24 -15.34
N GLY A 142 -7.61 -5.68 -16.18
CA GLY A 142 -8.76 -4.90 -16.63
C GLY A 142 -8.72 -4.60 -18.13
N ASN A 143 -9.44 -3.57 -18.54
CA ASN A 143 -9.53 -3.18 -19.95
C ASN A 143 -8.34 -2.31 -20.35
N VAL A 144 -7.54 -2.76 -21.30
CA VAL A 144 -6.38 -2.01 -21.83
C VAL A 144 -6.77 -0.73 -22.59
N GLU A 145 -8.02 -0.61 -23.02
CA GLU A 145 -8.57 0.59 -23.66
C GLU A 145 -9.35 1.47 -22.65
N ALA A 146 -9.22 1.18 -21.36
CA ALA A 146 -9.95 1.91 -20.33
C ALA A 146 -9.56 3.39 -20.29
N LYS A 147 -10.56 4.25 -20.15
CA LYS A 147 -10.35 5.69 -19.95
C LYS A 147 -9.94 6.03 -18.52
N LEU A 148 -10.13 5.11 -17.59
CA LEU A 148 -9.82 5.24 -16.17
C LEU A 148 -8.80 4.17 -15.77
N VAL A 149 -7.67 4.62 -15.26
CA VAL A 149 -6.63 3.75 -14.68
C VAL A 149 -6.49 4.04 -13.19
N LEU A 150 -6.43 2.97 -12.40
CA LEU A 150 -6.24 3.01 -10.97
C LEU A 150 -4.84 2.53 -10.64
N VAL A 151 -4.07 3.31 -9.89
CA VAL A 151 -2.67 3.00 -9.58
C VAL A 151 -2.45 2.94 -8.08
N GLY A 152 -2.15 1.75 -7.57
CA GLY A 152 -1.76 1.51 -6.18
C GLY A 152 -0.26 1.64 -5.95
N GLU A 153 0.18 1.27 -4.75
CA GLU A 153 1.59 1.32 -4.34
C GLU A 153 2.36 0.07 -4.79
N ALA A 154 1.98 -1.08 -4.28
CA ALA A 154 2.67 -2.35 -4.48
C ALA A 154 1.74 -3.54 -4.21
N PRO A 155 2.07 -4.74 -4.71
CA PRO A 155 1.30 -5.95 -4.40
C PRO A 155 1.38 -6.33 -2.92
N GLY A 156 0.28 -6.82 -2.37
CA GLY A 156 0.22 -7.54 -1.10
C GLY A 156 0.44 -9.04 -1.27
N ALA A 157 0.18 -9.83 -0.21
CA ALA A 157 0.41 -11.28 -0.22
C ALA A 157 -0.50 -12.02 -1.21
N GLU A 158 -1.77 -11.63 -1.29
CA GLU A 158 -2.72 -12.27 -2.20
C GLU A 158 -2.41 -11.92 -3.67
N GLU A 159 -2.05 -10.67 -3.92
CA GLU A 159 -1.65 -10.19 -5.24
C GLU A 159 -0.39 -10.92 -5.73
N ASP A 160 0.62 -11.05 -4.87
CA ASP A 160 1.86 -11.77 -5.17
C ASP A 160 1.59 -13.25 -5.46
N ARG A 161 0.67 -13.88 -4.70
CA ARG A 161 0.30 -15.29 -4.90
C ARG A 161 -0.44 -15.52 -6.23
N GLN A 162 -1.29 -14.58 -6.64
CA GLN A 162 -2.14 -14.72 -7.83
C GLN A 162 -1.56 -14.08 -9.09
N GLY A 163 -0.56 -13.19 -8.95
CA GLY A 163 -0.01 -12.41 -10.06
C GLY A 163 -0.95 -11.30 -10.56
N LEU A 164 -1.98 -10.93 -9.78
CA LEU A 164 -3.00 -9.95 -10.16
C LEU A 164 -3.09 -8.83 -9.12
N PRO A 165 -3.24 -7.55 -9.53
CA PRO A 165 -3.36 -6.43 -8.61
C PRO A 165 -4.74 -6.38 -7.96
N PHE A 166 -4.80 -5.94 -6.71
CA PHE A 166 -6.03 -5.68 -5.98
C PHE A 166 -7.00 -6.88 -5.95
N VAL A 167 -6.54 -8.03 -5.50
CA VAL A 167 -7.35 -9.25 -5.29
C VAL A 167 -7.56 -9.58 -3.81
N GLY A 168 -6.81 -8.94 -2.92
CA GLY A 168 -6.93 -9.04 -1.48
C GLY A 168 -8.04 -8.18 -0.89
N PRO A 169 -8.05 -7.95 0.44
CA PRO A 169 -9.07 -7.15 1.12
C PRO A 169 -9.25 -5.73 0.54
N SER A 170 -8.13 -5.05 0.23
CA SER A 170 -8.15 -3.72 -0.42
C SER A 170 -8.81 -3.76 -1.80
N GLY A 171 -8.61 -4.87 -2.53
CA GLY A 171 -9.23 -5.06 -3.85
C GLY A 171 -10.74 -5.24 -3.75
N LYS A 172 -11.21 -5.99 -2.75
CA LYS A 172 -12.67 -6.12 -2.49
C LYS A 172 -13.32 -4.79 -2.16
N LEU A 173 -12.62 -3.95 -1.38
CA LEU A 173 -13.08 -2.59 -1.11
C LEU A 173 -13.11 -1.75 -2.39
N LEU A 174 -12.06 -1.81 -3.21
CA LEU A 174 -12.01 -1.12 -4.49
C LEU A 174 -13.16 -1.53 -5.41
N ASP A 175 -13.46 -2.83 -5.49
CA ASP A 175 -14.58 -3.35 -6.28
C ASP A 175 -15.93 -2.82 -5.77
N ALA A 176 -16.11 -2.70 -4.45
CA ALA A 176 -17.30 -2.10 -3.86
C ALA A 176 -17.42 -0.60 -4.20
N MET A 177 -16.29 0.13 -4.13
CA MET A 177 -16.23 1.55 -4.51
C MET A 177 -16.56 1.76 -5.99
N LEU A 178 -15.99 0.96 -6.89
CA LEU A 178 -16.29 1.01 -8.33
C LEU A 178 -17.79 0.76 -8.59
N ARG A 179 -18.35 -0.28 -7.99
CA ARG A 179 -19.79 -0.57 -8.11
C ARG A 179 -20.67 0.59 -7.62
N SER A 180 -20.28 1.28 -6.55
CA SER A 180 -21.03 2.42 -6.01
C SER A 180 -21.15 3.61 -6.97
N ILE A 181 -20.24 3.70 -7.94
CA ILE A 181 -20.25 4.73 -9.00
C ILE A 181 -20.67 4.16 -10.36
N GLY A 182 -21.22 2.95 -10.38
CA GLY A 182 -21.74 2.32 -11.59
C GLY A 182 -20.68 1.76 -12.54
N LEU A 183 -19.46 1.49 -12.06
CA LEU A 183 -18.39 0.90 -12.85
C LEU A 183 -18.14 -0.55 -12.45
N ALA A 184 -17.91 -1.41 -13.42
CA ALA A 184 -17.40 -2.75 -13.22
C ALA A 184 -15.87 -2.74 -13.23
N ARG A 185 -15.24 -3.72 -12.57
CA ARG A 185 -13.78 -3.87 -12.52
C ARG A 185 -13.18 -4.03 -13.94
N GLU A 186 -13.93 -4.68 -14.81
CA GLU A 186 -13.56 -4.96 -16.21
C GLU A 186 -13.61 -3.72 -17.12
N GLU A 187 -14.23 -2.62 -16.65
CA GLU A 187 -14.33 -1.36 -17.40
C GLU A 187 -13.17 -0.40 -17.11
N VAL A 188 -12.38 -0.70 -16.09
CA VAL A 188 -11.21 0.08 -15.68
C VAL A 188 -9.94 -0.73 -15.87
N TYR A 189 -8.79 -0.07 -15.77
CA TYR A 189 -7.51 -0.76 -15.69
C TYR A 189 -6.85 -0.50 -14.34
N ILE A 190 -6.26 -1.53 -13.74
CA ILE A 190 -5.69 -1.47 -12.39
C ILE A 190 -4.26 -1.96 -12.42
N THR A 191 -3.34 -1.18 -11.85
CA THR A 191 -1.93 -1.52 -11.70
C THR A 191 -1.35 -0.93 -10.41
N ASN A 192 -0.04 -1.09 -10.20
CA ASN A 192 0.71 -0.53 -9.08
C ASN A 192 1.96 0.20 -9.56
N ILE A 193 2.55 1.05 -8.72
CA ILE A 193 3.87 1.64 -8.96
C ILE A 193 4.93 0.54 -9.02
N LEU A 194 4.88 -0.43 -8.09
CA LEU A 194 5.82 -1.54 -8.06
C LEU A 194 5.14 -2.83 -8.55
N PRO A 195 5.79 -3.58 -9.45
CA PRO A 195 5.26 -4.86 -9.92
C PRO A 195 5.59 -6.04 -8.99
N TRP A 196 6.38 -5.83 -7.93
CA TRP A 196 6.80 -6.89 -7.00
C TRP A 196 6.49 -6.52 -5.56
N ARG A 197 6.09 -7.53 -4.79
CA ARG A 197 5.72 -7.39 -3.39
C ARG A 197 6.96 -7.11 -2.51
N PRO A 198 6.95 -6.05 -1.68
CA PRO A 198 7.96 -5.87 -0.64
C PRO A 198 7.84 -6.94 0.45
N PRO A 199 8.97 -7.48 0.96
CA PRO A 199 8.97 -8.47 2.03
C PRO A 199 8.17 -8.01 3.25
N GLY A 200 7.29 -8.88 3.77
CA GLY A 200 6.45 -8.58 4.92
C GLY A 200 5.43 -7.45 4.70
N ASN A 201 5.11 -7.10 3.46
CA ASN A 201 4.25 -5.95 3.09
C ASN A 201 4.76 -4.62 3.68
N ARG A 202 6.08 -4.47 3.87
CA ARG A 202 6.64 -3.17 4.28
C ARG A 202 6.43 -2.11 3.21
N GLN A 203 6.49 -0.85 3.61
CA GLN A 203 6.53 0.23 2.63
C GLN A 203 7.76 0.10 1.72
N PRO A 204 7.60 0.36 0.41
CA PRO A 204 8.72 0.45 -0.52
C PRO A 204 9.68 1.57 -0.14
N THR A 205 10.96 1.35 -0.38
CA THR A 205 11.96 2.41 -0.25
C THR A 205 11.89 3.37 -1.44
N THR A 206 12.38 4.60 -1.25
CA THR A 206 12.46 5.59 -2.34
C THR A 206 13.29 5.07 -3.53
N ALA A 207 14.36 4.29 -3.26
CA ALA A 207 15.17 3.69 -4.32
C ALA A 207 14.39 2.64 -5.13
N GLU A 208 13.62 1.78 -4.46
CA GLU A 208 12.76 0.78 -5.13
C GLU A 208 11.70 1.45 -6.01
N VAL A 209 11.05 2.49 -5.50
CA VAL A 209 10.09 3.29 -6.26
C VAL A 209 10.76 3.93 -7.46
N ALA A 210 11.91 4.59 -7.28
CA ALA A 210 12.62 5.28 -8.35
C ALA A 210 13.09 4.34 -9.48
N VAL A 211 13.44 3.09 -9.16
CA VAL A 211 13.79 2.07 -10.15
C VAL A 211 12.57 1.58 -10.92
N CYS A 212 11.41 1.43 -10.27
CA CYS A 212 10.18 0.90 -10.90
C CYS A 212 9.35 1.99 -11.62
N GLU A 213 9.51 3.26 -11.25
CA GLU A 213 8.77 4.39 -11.81
C GLU A 213 8.76 4.43 -13.35
N PRO A 214 9.87 4.22 -14.07
CA PRO A 214 9.86 4.25 -15.55
C PRO A 214 8.87 3.26 -16.17
N PHE A 215 8.71 2.08 -15.57
CA PHE A 215 7.80 1.07 -16.05
C PHE A 215 6.33 1.48 -15.91
N VAL A 216 5.92 2.03 -14.75
CA VAL A 216 4.54 2.47 -14.57
C VAL A 216 4.22 3.69 -15.43
N ARG A 217 5.16 4.61 -15.65
CA ARG A 217 4.97 5.73 -16.60
C ARG A 217 4.75 5.21 -18.02
N ARG A 218 5.60 4.29 -18.47
CA ARG A 218 5.42 3.67 -19.80
C ARG A 218 4.11 2.89 -19.90
N HIS A 219 3.71 2.23 -18.84
CA HIS A 219 2.42 1.54 -18.74
C HIS A 219 1.25 2.50 -19.00
N LEU A 220 1.25 3.66 -18.34
CA LEU A 220 0.24 4.70 -18.51
C LEU A 220 0.28 5.32 -19.93
N GLU A 221 1.48 5.56 -20.48
CA GLU A 221 1.64 6.06 -21.85
C GLU A 221 1.03 5.11 -22.90
N LEU A 222 1.28 3.79 -22.74
CA LEU A 222 0.78 2.77 -23.67
C LEU A 222 -0.74 2.59 -23.59
N ILE A 223 -1.35 2.76 -22.42
CA ILE A 223 -2.82 2.72 -22.25
C ILE A 223 -3.45 4.04 -22.72
N GLY A 224 -2.82 5.19 -22.48
CA GLY A 224 -3.33 6.51 -22.82
C GLY A 224 -4.66 6.86 -22.15
N PRO A 225 -4.80 6.69 -20.83
CA PRO A 225 -6.07 6.93 -20.13
C PRO A 225 -6.41 8.42 -20.12
N ARG A 226 -7.71 8.73 -19.98
CA ARG A 226 -8.15 10.11 -19.76
C ARG A 226 -8.03 10.56 -18.31
N VAL A 227 -8.11 9.61 -17.38
CA VAL A 227 -8.06 9.85 -15.93
C VAL A 227 -7.20 8.76 -15.28
N VAL A 228 -6.29 9.19 -14.41
CA VAL A 228 -5.53 8.31 -13.51
C VAL A 228 -5.91 8.63 -12.08
N VAL A 229 -6.33 7.61 -11.33
CA VAL A 229 -6.62 7.72 -9.90
C VAL A 229 -5.49 7.08 -9.10
N CYS A 230 -4.80 7.88 -8.29
CA CYS A 230 -3.78 7.40 -7.38
C CYS A 230 -4.42 6.86 -6.10
N LEU A 231 -4.30 5.57 -5.87
CA LEU A 231 -4.84 4.88 -4.68
C LEU A 231 -3.79 4.88 -3.56
N GLY A 232 -3.63 6.02 -2.89
CA GLY A 232 -2.73 6.17 -1.75
C GLY A 232 -1.62 7.20 -1.93
N GLY A 233 -0.86 7.42 -0.87
CA GLY A 233 0.17 8.46 -0.82
C GLY A 233 1.39 8.18 -1.69
N SER A 234 1.79 6.93 -1.79
CA SER A 234 2.96 6.54 -2.58
C SER A 234 2.72 6.74 -4.08
N SER A 235 1.60 6.24 -4.61
CA SER A 235 1.22 6.44 -6.01
C SER A 235 1.03 7.92 -6.35
N ALA A 236 0.37 8.69 -5.46
CA ALA A 236 0.19 10.12 -5.66
C ALA A 236 1.52 10.87 -5.71
N LYS A 237 2.43 10.65 -4.75
CA LYS A 237 3.74 11.30 -4.73
C LYS A 237 4.58 10.97 -5.96
N THR A 238 4.58 9.71 -6.37
CA THR A 238 5.37 9.25 -7.51
C THR A 238 4.87 9.82 -8.83
N LEU A 239 3.56 9.71 -9.10
CA LEU A 239 3.01 10.12 -10.38
C LEU A 239 2.82 11.64 -10.49
N MET A 240 2.46 12.30 -9.41
CA MET A 240 2.28 13.75 -9.38
C MET A 240 3.58 14.52 -9.11
N GLU A 241 4.70 13.83 -8.80
CA GLU A 241 5.99 14.44 -8.44
C GLU A 241 5.85 15.46 -7.31
N GLU A 242 5.14 15.06 -6.25
CA GLU A 242 4.78 15.94 -5.14
C GLU A 242 5.21 15.35 -3.80
N ASP A 243 5.86 16.15 -2.95
CA ASP A 243 6.29 15.72 -1.61
C ASP A 243 5.20 15.88 -0.54
N ARG A 244 4.11 16.59 -0.87
CA ARG A 244 3.00 16.81 0.06
C ARG A 244 2.33 15.50 0.45
N GLY A 245 1.90 15.39 1.70
CA GLY A 245 1.15 14.23 2.18
C GLY A 245 -0.22 14.08 1.51
N ILE A 246 -0.70 12.84 1.42
CA ILE A 246 -1.98 12.49 0.75
C ILE A 246 -3.17 13.31 1.28
N THR A 247 -3.21 13.65 2.56
CA THR A 247 -4.27 14.47 3.15
C THR A 247 -4.37 15.88 2.54
N ARG A 248 -3.26 16.41 2.02
CA ARG A 248 -3.20 17.70 1.32
C ARG A 248 -3.36 17.58 -0.19
N LEU A 249 -3.07 16.42 -0.76
CA LEU A 249 -3.21 16.14 -2.19
C LEU A 249 -4.61 15.64 -2.55
N ARG A 250 -5.30 15.03 -1.61
CA ARG A 250 -6.65 14.47 -1.82
C ARG A 250 -7.60 15.54 -2.37
N GLY A 251 -8.34 15.16 -3.41
CA GLY A 251 -9.31 16.05 -4.07
C GLY A 251 -8.69 17.10 -5.00
N THR A 252 -7.38 17.07 -5.25
CA THR A 252 -6.74 17.92 -6.26
C THR A 252 -6.56 17.17 -7.57
N TRP A 253 -6.66 17.91 -8.66
CA TRP A 253 -6.38 17.42 -10.01
C TRP A 253 -5.04 17.95 -10.49
N LYS A 254 -4.29 17.14 -11.21
CA LYS A 254 -3.04 17.50 -11.84
C LYS A 254 -2.97 16.86 -13.23
N GLU A 255 -2.46 17.60 -14.20
CA GLU A 255 -2.13 17.02 -15.50
C GLU A 255 -0.87 16.17 -15.35
N LEU A 256 -0.93 14.95 -15.88
CA LEU A 256 0.23 14.09 -16.04
C LEU A 256 0.77 14.37 -17.45
N GLY A 257 1.97 14.95 -17.49
CA GLY A 257 2.68 15.24 -18.74
C GLY A 257 3.26 13.99 -19.37
#